data_8a817356a01adb491416a9a4e28e0921
#
_entry.id   8a817356a01adb491416a9a4e28e0921
#
_cell.length_a   1.000
_cell.length_b   1.000
_cell.length_c   1.000
_cell.angle_alpha   90.00
_cell.angle_beta   90.00
_cell.angle_gamma   90.00
#
_symmetry.space_group_name_H-M   'P 1'
#
loop_
_entity.id
_entity.type
_entity.pdbx_description
1 polymer ?
#
loop_
_entity_poly.entity_id
_entity_poly.type
_entity_poly.pdbx_seq_one_letter_code
_entity_poly.pdbx_strand_id
1 'polypeptide(L)'
;MKLEEKNLIVKRSYKEVYKCEEGIVKVFAKEHPKSDVLNEALNTARVEEAGLDIPSVKEVTQIDGKWALVIEYKDGKTMEEMMKVDPTNLEKYMNDFVDLQLSVTSKKAPLLNKMKDKFARQINGLKVLDATTRYELMTRLESMPKHDKICHGDFNPSNVIVGKNGKMTVIDWAHVTQGNASADAAMTYLLFALKDQKV
;
A
#
# COMPACT_ATOMS: atom_id res chain seq x y z
N MET A 1 -4.66 -6.20 -24.75
CA MET A 1 -3.86 -6.94 -23.74
C MET A 1 -4.47 -8.32 -23.52
N LYS A 2 -3.68 -9.38 -23.62
CA LYS A 2 -4.15 -10.76 -23.40
C LYS A 2 -3.55 -11.28 -22.09
N LEU A 3 -4.41 -11.59 -21.12
CA LEU A 3 -3.97 -12.19 -19.86
C LEU A 3 -3.87 -13.71 -20.01
N GLU A 4 -2.72 -14.26 -19.63
CA GLU A 4 -2.48 -15.70 -19.66
C GLU A 4 -2.22 -16.20 -18.23
N GLU A 5 -2.74 -17.37 -17.89
CA GLU A 5 -2.61 -17.94 -16.54
C GLU A 5 -1.15 -18.12 -16.10
N LYS A 6 -0.25 -18.42 -17.05
CA LYS A 6 1.20 -18.53 -16.78
C LYS A 6 1.85 -17.23 -16.30
N ASN A 7 1.19 -16.10 -16.52
CA ASN A 7 1.66 -14.74 -16.13
C ASN A 7 1.05 -14.27 -14.81
N LEU A 8 0.19 -15.07 -14.18
CA LEU A 8 -0.44 -14.77 -12.90
C LEU A 8 0.61 -14.83 -11.77
N ILE A 9 0.77 -13.72 -11.04
CA ILE A 9 1.68 -13.61 -9.90
C ILE A 9 0.93 -13.79 -8.59
N VAL A 10 -0.24 -13.13 -8.45
CA VAL A 10 -1.03 -13.12 -7.22
C VAL A 10 -2.50 -13.27 -7.55
N LYS A 11 -3.20 -14.13 -6.80
CA LYS A 11 -4.66 -14.26 -6.83
C LYS A 11 -5.24 -14.03 -5.44
N ARG A 12 -6.15 -13.06 -5.34
CA ARG A 12 -6.93 -12.75 -4.14
C ARG A 12 -8.41 -12.70 -4.50
N SER A 13 -9.29 -12.69 -3.51
CA SER A 13 -10.75 -12.67 -3.74
C SER A 13 -11.23 -11.46 -4.55
N TYR A 14 -10.56 -10.32 -4.43
CA TYR A 14 -10.98 -9.05 -5.04
C TYR A 14 -10.07 -8.57 -6.16
N LYS A 15 -8.88 -9.16 -6.37
CA LYS A 15 -7.95 -8.81 -7.46
C LYS A 15 -7.05 -9.97 -7.88
N GLU A 16 -6.67 -9.98 -9.15
CA GLU A 16 -5.61 -10.81 -9.72
C GLU A 16 -4.51 -9.90 -10.27
N VAL A 17 -3.26 -10.32 -10.12
CA VAL A 17 -2.08 -9.53 -10.55
C VAL A 17 -1.29 -10.36 -11.55
N TYR A 18 -1.05 -9.80 -12.73
CA TYR A 18 -0.34 -10.45 -13.82
C TYR A 18 0.93 -9.66 -14.18
N LYS A 19 1.97 -10.39 -14.59
CA LYS A 19 3.15 -9.82 -15.26
C LYS A 19 2.98 -9.95 -16.77
N CYS A 20 2.88 -8.82 -17.45
CA CYS A 20 2.72 -8.74 -18.90
C CYS A 20 3.88 -7.93 -19.52
N GLU A 21 3.95 -7.88 -20.85
CA GLU A 21 4.94 -7.07 -21.57
C GLU A 21 4.78 -5.58 -21.23
N GLU A 22 3.54 -5.12 -21.05
CA GLU A 22 3.22 -3.74 -20.71
C GLU A 22 3.60 -3.36 -19.27
N GLY A 23 3.80 -4.35 -18.38
CA GLY A 23 4.12 -4.15 -16.98
C GLY A 23 3.35 -5.08 -16.04
N ILE A 24 3.02 -4.59 -14.85
CA ILE A 24 2.14 -5.28 -13.90
C ILE A 24 0.71 -4.84 -14.16
N VAL A 25 -0.18 -5.81 -14.31
CA VAL A 25 -1.61 -5.60 -14.54
C VAL A 25 -2.39 -6.12 -13.34
N LYS A 26 -2.99 -5.22 -12.58
CA LYS A 26 -3.92 -5.54 -11.49
C LYS A 26 -5.34 -5.56 -12.06
N VAL A 27 -5.99 -6.72 -12.11
CA VAL A 27 -7.38 -6.88 -12.56
C VAL A 27 -8.26 -7.06 -11.35
N PHE A 28 -9.21 -6.18 -11.18
CA PHE A 28 -10.11 -6.17 -10.02
C PHE A 28 -11.37 -7.01 -10.28
N ALA A 29 -11.95 -7.58 -9.23
CA ALA A 29 -13.22 -8.29 -9.34
C ALA A 29 -14.31 -7.36 -9.91
N LYS A 30 -15.33 -7.94 -10.54
CA LYS A 30 -16.39 -7.16 -11.22
C LYS A 30 -17.15 -6.25 -10.25
N GLU A 31 -17.29 -6.68 -9.00
CA GLU A 31 -17.99 -5.97 -7.93
C GLU A 31 -17.10 -4.92 -7.23
N HIS A 32 -15.79 -4.89 -7.57
CA HIS A 32 -14.87 -3.93 -6.96
C HIS A 32 -15.19 -2.51 -7.45
N PRO A 33 -15.32 -1.52 -6.53
CA PRO A 33 -15.74 -0.18 -6.92
C PRO A 33 -14.74 0.47 -7.90
N LYS A 34 -15.25 1.01 -8.99
CA LYS A 34 -14.46 1.81 -9.94
C LYS A 34 -13.66 2.92 -9.24
N SER A 35 -14.31 3.59 -8.27
CA SER A 35 -13.70 4.67 -7.49
C SER A 35 -12.42 4.25 -6.80
N ASP A 36 -12.34 3.00 -6.31
CA ASP A 36 -11.17 2.50 -5.58
C ASP A 36 -10.00 2.25 -6.53
N VAL A 37 -10.27 1.73 -7.73
CA VAL A 37 -9.25 1.55 -8.77
C VAL A 37 -8.68 2.90 -9.22
N LEU A 38 -9.56 3.87 -9.49
CA LEU A 38 -9.15 5.23 -9.86
C LEU A 38 -8.41 5.94 -8.71
N ASN A 39 -8.82 5.71 -7.46
CA ASN A 39 -8.15 6.27 -6.29
C ASN A 39 -6.75 5.66 -6.10
N GLU A 40 -6.56 4.35 -6.34
CA GLU A 40 -5.24 3.72 -6.29
C GLU A 40 -4.31 4.32 -7.36
N ALA A 41 -4.80 4.48 -8.59
CA ALA A 41 -4.03 5.12 -9.67
C ALA A 41 -3.66 6.56 -9.33
N LEU A 42 -4.62 7.36 -8.86
CA LEU A 42 -4.41 8.76 -8.46
C LEU A 42 -3.43 8.89 -7.29
N ASN A 43 -3.55 8.04 -6.29
CA ASN A 43 -2.65 8.01 -5.15
C ASN A 43 -1.22 7.68 -5.59
N THR A 44 -1.05 6.68 -6.47
CA THR A 44 0.27 6.32 -7.01
C THR A 44 0.89 7.50 -7.77
N ALA A 45 0.14 8.17 -8.64
CA ALA A 45 0.63 9.35 -9.37
C ALA A 45 1.05 10.49 -8.42
N ARG A 46 0.26 10.78 -7.38
CA ARG A 46 0.59 11.81 -6.37
C ARG A 46 1.86 11.51 -5.58
N VAL A 47 2.11 10.23 -5.30
CA VAL A 47 3.34 9.79 -4.61
C VAL A 47 4.55 9.90 -5.56
N GLU A 48 4.39 9.54 -6.83
CA GLU A 48 5.42 9.73 -7.86
C GLU A 48 5.79 11.21 -8.01
N GLU A 49 4.80 12.10 -8.12
CA GLU A 49 5.00 13.56 -8.18
C GLU A 49 5.67 14.14 -6.93
N ALA A 50 5.54 13.49 -5.77
CA ALA A 50 6.26 13.84 -4.55
C ALA A 50 7.76 13.46 -4.57
N GLY A 51 8.24 12.85 -5.65
CA GLY A 51 9.64 12.53 -5.89
C GLY A 51 10.09 11.21 -5.24
N LEU A 52 9.18 10.29 -5.00
CA LEU A 52 9.51 8.90 -4.66
C LEU A 52 9.69 8.07 -5.94
N ASP A 53 10.75 7.26 -5.98
CA ASP A 53 10.96 6.31 -7.07
C ASP A 53 10.10 5.07 -6.85
N ILE A 54 8.94 5.07 -7.46
CA ILE A 54 7.93 4.03 -7.39
C ILE A 54 7.52 3.56 -8.79
N PRO A 55 6.81 2.45 -8.96
CA PRO A 55 6.24 2.07 -10.25
C PRO A 55 5.25 3.13 -10.74
N SER A 56 5.49 3.68 -11.93
CA SER A 56 4.58 4.65 -12.54
C SER A 56 3.27 4.02 -12.98
N VAL A 57 2.18 4.79 -12.93
CA VAL A 57 0.90 4.40 -13.53
C VAL A 57 1.01 4.56 -15.05
N LYS A 58 0.69 3.51 -15.78
CA LYS A 58 0.68 3.51 -17.26
C LYS A 58 -0.73 3.69 -17.81
N GLU A 59 -1.69 2.95 -17.28
CA GLU A 59 -3.06 2.95 -17.82
C GLU A 59 -4.07 2.49 -16.75
N VAL A 60 -5.27 3.06 -16.79
CA VAL A 60 -6.46 2.49 -16.16
C VAL A 60 -7.43 2.12 -17.26
N THR A 61 -7.80 0.85 -17.35
CA THR A 61 -8.58 0.32 -18.46
C THR A 61 -9.60 -0.72 -18.00
N GLN A 62 -10.27 -1.38 -18.95
CA GLN A 62 -11.13 -2.54 -18.67
C GLN A 62 -10.67 -3.76 -19.49
N ILE A 63 -10.65 -4.91 -18.85
CA ILE A 63 -10.35 -6.20 -19.46
C ILE A 63 -11.51 -7.14 -19.13
N ASP A 64 -12.20 -7.65 -20.15
CA ASP A 64 -13.38 -8.53 -20.01
C ASP A 64 -14.45 -7.96 -19.04
N GLY A 65 -14.68 -6.64 -19.12
CA GLY A 65 -15.66 -5.94 -18.29
C GLY A 65 -15.25 -5.72 -16.82
N LYS A 66 -13.99 -6.03 -16.47
CA LYS A 66 -13.39 -5.77 -15.16
C LYS A 66 -12.44 -4.58 -15.23
N TRP A 67 -12.40 -3.75 -14.21
CA TRP A 67 -11.43 -2.68 -14.11
C TRP A 67 -10.02 -3.23 -13.94
N ALA A 68 -9.06 -2.61 -14.60
CA ALA A 68 -7.66 -2.96 -14.53
C ALA A 68 -6.77 -1.72 -14.39
N LEU A 69 -5.73 -1.85 -13.59
CA LEU A 69 -4.68 -0.85 -13.41
C LEU A 69 -3.36 -1.44 -13.91
N VAL A 70 -2.75 -0.76 -14.89
CA VAL A 70 -1.45 -1.11 -15.46
C VAL A 70 -0.40 -0.19 -14.86
N ILE A 71 0.62 -0.77 -14.24
CA ILE A 71 1.75 -0.06 -13.64
C ILE A 71 3.07 -0.59 -14.18
N GLU A 72 4.10 0.20 -14.03
CA GLU A 72 5.47 -0.20 -14.37
C GLU A 72 5.88 -1.47 -13.63
N TYR A 73 6.62 -2.36 -14.30
CA TYR A 73 7.26 -3.50 -13.66
C TYR A 73 8.62 -3.08 -13.09
N LYS A 74 8.86 -3.37 -11.83
CA LYS A 74 10.18 -3.27 -11.20
C LYS A 74 10.75 -4.67 -11.02
N ASP A 75 11.94 -4.92 -11.63
CA ASP A 75 12.60 -6.23 -11.54
C ASP A 75 13.20 -6.45 -10.15
N GLY A 76 12.92 -7.61 -9.56
CA GLY A 76 13.41 -7.95 -8.24
C GLY A 76 12.55 -9.03 -7.56
N LYS A 77 12.86 -9.26 -6.30
CA LYS A 77 12.06 -10.10 -5.38
C LYS A 77 11.46 -9.24 -4.29
N THR A 78 10.35 -9.67 -3.72
CA THR A 78 9.86 -9.01 -2.52
C THR A 78 10.83 -9.21 -1.35
N MET A 79 10.91 -8.22 -0.48
CA MET A 79 11.72 -8.36 0.73
C MET A 79 11.24 -9.53 1.61
N GLU A 80 9.94 -9.80 1.62
CA GLU A 80 9.37 -10.97 2.31
C GLU A 80 9.93 -12.29 1.75
N GLU A 81 10.04 -12.43 0.41
CA GLU A 81 10.66 -13.60 -0.21
C GLU A 81 12.14 -13.72 0.15
N MET A 82 12.88 -12.61 0.19
CA MET A 82 14.29 -12.59 0.58
C MET A 82 14.47 -13.01 2.04
N MET A 83 13.66 -12.49 2.95
CA MET A 83 13.69 -12.88 4.37
C MET A 83 13.40 -14.36 4.59
N LYS A 84 12.49 -14.95 3.77
CA LYS A 84 12.19 -16.40 3.83
C LYS A 84 13.32 -17.27 3.32
N VAL A 85 14.03 -16.82 2.26
CA VAL A 85 15.12 -17.58 1.64
C VAL A 85 16.42 -17.46 2.43
N ASP A 86 16.65 -16.30 3.05
CA ASP A 86 17.88 -16.01 3.80
C ASP A 86 17.56 -15.41 5.18
N PRO A 87 17.09 -16.23 6.13
CA PRO A 87 16.75 -15.78 7.47
C PRO A 87 17.99 -15.37 8.32
N THR A 88 19.20 -15.72 7.90
CA THR A 88 20.44 -15.33 8.60
C THR A 88 20.71 -13.82 8.50
N ASN A 89 20.19 -13.17 7.47
CA ASN A 89 20.28 -11.72 7.24
C ASN A 89 19.03 -10.95 7.68
N LEU A 90 18.15 -11.55 8.50
CA LEU A 90 16.88 -10.93 8.91
C LEU A 90 17.07 -9.55 9.56
N GLU A 91 18.06 -9.41 10.45
CA GLU A 91 18.36 -8.13 11.11
C GLU A 91 18.70 -7.04 10.09
N LYS A 92 19.54 -7.36 9.10
CA LYS A 92 19.88 -6.44 8.02
C LYS A 92 18.65 -6.03 7.23
N TYR A 93 17.80 -7.00 6.81
CA TYR A 93 16.59 -6.70 6.07
C TYR A 93 15.61 -5.82 6.88
N MET A 94 15.50 -6.04 8.19
CA MET A 94 14.66 -5.23 9.06
C MET A 94 15.20 -3.81 9.21
N ASN A 95 16.50 -3.61 9.32
CA ASN A 95 17.11 -2.29 9.34
C ASN A 95 16.88 -1.55 8.02
N ASP A 96 17.16 -2.20 6.89
CA ASP A 96 16.90 -1.66 5.54
C ASP A 96 15.42 -1.29 5.35
N PHE A 97 14.49 -2.12 5.87
CA PHE A 97 13.05 -1.90 5.83
C PHE A 97 12.63 -0.65 6.63
N VAL A 98 13.14 -0.50 7.85
CA VAL A 98 12.86 0.65 8.71
C VAL A 98 13.41 1.93 8.09
N ASP A 99 14.65 1.89 7.59
CA ASP A 99 15.28 3.04 6.92
C ASP A 99 14.50 3.47 5.67
N LEU A 100 13.99 2.49 4.90
CA LEU A 100 13.12 2.77 3.76
C LEU A 100 11.82 3.44 4.20
N GLN A 101 11.15 2.97 5.27
CA GLN A 101 9.95 3.59 5.81
C GLN A 101 10.21 5.02 6.28
N LEU A 102 11.31 5.26 6.97
CA LEU A 102 11.74 6.60 7.39
C LEU A 102 11.97 7.53 6.19
N SER A 103 12.60 7.00 5.13
CA SER A 103 12.79 7.71 3.86
C SER A 103 11.46 8.14 3.22
N VAL A 104 10.49 7.23 3.13
CA VAL A 104 9.14 7.51 2.62
C VAL A 104 8.45 8.57 3.47
N THR A 105 8.41 8.38 4.78
CA THR A 105 7.72 9.29 5.71
C THR A 105 8.45 10.63 5.91
N SER A 106 9.68 10.78 5.39
CA SER A 106 10.36 12.08 5.34
C SER A 106 9.74 13.03 4.32
N LYS A 107 9.07 12.50 3.29
CA LYS A 107 8.48 13.27 2.18
C LYS A 107 7.08 13.77 2.51
N LYS A 108 6.62 14.74 1.71
CA LYS A 108 5.28 15.34 1.80
C LYS A 108 4.58 15.24 0.45
N ALA A 109 3.29 14.93 0.48
CA ALA A 109 2.41 14.94 -0.69
C ALA A 109 1.08 15.60 -0.34
N PRO A 110 0.96 16.92 -0.45
CA PRO A 110 -0.18 17.69 0.07
C PRO A 110 -1.50 17.38 -0.64
N LEU A 111 -1.46 16.76 -1.81
CA LEU A 111 -2.65 16.36 -2.55
C LEU A 111 -3.23 15.01 -2.12
N LEU A 112 -2.51 14.24 -1.29
CA LEU A 112 -3.04 13.00 -0.74
C LEU A 112 -4.20 13.25 0.24
N ASN A 113 -5.09 12.27 0.35
CA ASN A 113 -6.15 12.29 1.35
C ASN A 113 -5.56 12.34 2.77
N LYS A 114 -6.18 13.07 3.68
CA LYS A 114 -5.71 13.15 5.07
C LYS A 114 -6.01 11.86 5.82
N MET A 115 -5.02 11.35 6.55
CA MET A 115 -5.15 10.14 7.39
C MET A 115 -6.28 10.28 8.42
N LYS A 116 -6.41 11.44 9.07
CA LYS A 116 -7.48 11.70 10.03
C LYS A 116 -8.87 11.55 9.39
N ASP A 117 -9.07 12.08 8.19
CA ASP A 117 -10.35 11.98 7.50
C ASP A 117 -10.67 10.53 7.11
N LYS A 118 -9.64 9.75 6.73
CA LYS A 118 -9.77 8.31 6.48
C LYS A 118 -10.20 7.57 7.74
N PHE A 119 -9.51 7.78 8.86
CA PHE A 119 -9.84 7.12 10.12
C PHE A 119 -11.21 7.56 10.66
N ALA A 120 -11.56 8.85 10.55
CA ALA A 120 -12.88 9.34 10.94
C ALA A 120 -14.00 8.62 10.17
N ARG A 121 -13.85 8.46 8.84
CA ARG A 121 -14.82 7.70 8.04
C ARG A 121 -14.90 6.23 8.47
N GLN A 122 -13.76 5.59 8.75
CA GLN A 122 -13.72 4.20 9.21
C GLN A 122 -14.40 4.03 10.56
N ILE A 123 -14.07 4.86 11.57
CA ILE A 123 -14.69 4.82 12.91
C ILE A 123 -16.21 5.02 12.80
N ASN A 124 -16.65 6.00 12.00
CA ASN A 124 -18.08 6.26 11.81
C ASN A 124 -18.79 5.14 11.05
N GLY A 125 -18.10 4.42 10.17
CA GLY A 125 -18.66 3.30 9.40
C GLY A 125 -18.77 1.98 10.19
N LEU A 126 -18.08 1.83 11.32
CA LEU A 126 -18.10 0.59 12.12
C LEU A 126 -19.41 0.46 12.90
N LYS A 127 -20.26 -0.48 12.47
CA LYS A 127 -21.56 -0.76 13.13
C LYS A 127 -21.41 -1.41 14.51
N VAL A 128 -20.28 -2.06 14.77
CA VAL A 128 -20.02 -2.77 16.06
C VAL A 128 -19.73 -1.80 17.22
N LEU A 129 -19.37 -0.56 16.94
CA LEU A 129 -19.07 0.45 17.95
C LEU A 129 -20.36 1.07 18.50
N ASP A 130 -20.51 1.07 19.84
CA ASP A 130 -21.53 1.88 20.51
C ASP A 130 -21.22 3.38 20.42
N ALA A 131 -22.18 4.23 20.81
CA ALA A 131 -22.07 5.67 20.69
C ALA A 131 -20.95 6.26 21.55
N THR A 132 -20.76 5.74 22.77
CA THR A 132 -19.75 6.21 23.73
C THR A 132 -18.34 5.91 23.22
N THR A 133 -18.10 4.66 22.84
CA THR A 133 -16.82 4.21 22.27
C THR A 133 -16.47 5.00 20.99
N ARG A 134 -17.46 5.20 20.13
CA ARG A 134 -17.28 6.01 18.91
C ARG A 134 -16.88 7.45 19.24
N TYR A 135 -17.58 8.08 20.19
CA TYR A 135 -17.28 9.43 20.63
C TYR A 135 -15.85 9.55 21.20
N GLU A 136 -15.45 8.62 22.06
CA GLU A 136 -14.10 8.59 22.64
C GLU A 136 -13.03 8.43 21.55
N LEU A 137 -13.21 7.52 20.58
CA LEU A 137 -12.27 7.32 19.48
C LEU A 137 -12.16 8.56 18.59
N MET A 138 -13.28 9.20 18.28
CA MET A 138 -13.29 10.44 17.49
C MET A 138 -12.59 11.58 18.24
N THR A 139 -12.84 11.74 19.55
CA THR A 139 -12.19 12.75 20.39
C THR A 139 -10.67 12.54 20.44
N ARG A 140 -10.22 11.28 20.59
CA ARG A 140 -8.78 10.94 20.52
C ARG A 140 -8.19 11.24 19.17
N LEU A 141 -8.86 10.87 18.09
CA LEU A 141 -8.41 11.14 16.72
C LEU A 141 -8.28 12.65 16.45
N GLU A 142 -9.26 13.45 16.89
CA GLU A 142 -9.23 14.91 16.74
C GLU A 142 -8.10 15.57 17.52
N SER A 143 -7.79 15.08 18.72
CA SER A 143 -6.72 15.60 19.56
C SER A 143 -5.30 15.32 19.02
N MET A 144 -5.13 14.34 18.13
CA MET A 144 -3.82 14.02 17.56
C MET A 144 -3.29 15.19 16.72
N PRO A 145 -1.97 15.47 16.74
CA PRO A 145 -1.36 16.50 15.91
C PRO A 145 -1.63 16.33 14.42
N LYS A 146 -1.74 17.43 13.70
CA LYS A 146 -1.85 17.43 12.24
C LYS A 146 -0.45 17.37 11.64
N HIS A 147 -0.23 16.39 10.76
CA HIS A 147 1.00 16.22 10.00
C HIS A 147 0.67 15.99 8.53
N ASP A 148 1.66 16.18 7.65
CA ASP A 148 1.55 16.16 6.20
C ASP A 148 2.55 15.21 5.53
N LYS A 149 3.05 14.22 6.30
CA LYS A 149 3.99 13.22 5.83
C LYS A 149 3.28 12.16 4.97
N ILE A 150 4.00 11.60 4.00
CA ILE A 150 3.51 10.44 3.25
C ILE A 150 3.45 9.25 4.20
N CYS A 151 2.28 8.66 4.31
CA CYS A 151 2.00 7.48 5.11
C CYS A 151 1.43 6.40 4.20
N HIS A 152 2.16 5.28 4.05
CA HIS A 152 1.79 4.22 3.12
C HIS A 152 0.48 3.52 3.50
N GLY A 153 0.28 3.26 4.79
CA GLY A 153 -0.92 2.64 5.35
C GLY A 153 -1.02 1.12 5.17
N ASP A 154 -0.05 0.51 4.49
CA ASP A 154 0.14 -0.95 4.34
C ASP A 154 1.63 -1.27 4.12
N PHE A 155 2.53 -0.62 4.90
CA PHE A 155 3.96 -0.79 4.76
C PHE A 155 4.40 -2.11 5.38
N ASN A 156 4.72 -3.09 4.52
CA ASN A 156 5.11 -4.43 4.93
C ASN A 156 6.11 -5.03 3.90
N PRO A 157 6.89 -6.07 4.25
CA PRO A 157 7.94 -6.61 3.39
C PRO A 157 7.45 -7.18 2.04
N SER A 158 6.18 -7.56 1.91
CA SER A 158 5.63 -8.02 0.63
C SER A 158 5.36 -6.85 -0.34
N ASN A 159 5.32 -5.60 0.17
CA ASN A 159 5.16 -4.37 -0.60
C ASN A 159 6.49 -3.64 -0.86
N VAL A 160 7.62 -4.31 -0.67
CA VAL A 160 8.97 -3.79 -0.98
C VAL A 160 9.64 -4.72 -1.99
N ILE A 161 9.94 -4.22 -3.18
CA ILE A 161 10.72 -4.95 -4.19
C ILE A 161 12.20 -4.59 -4.00
N VAL A 162 13.05 -5.60 -3.91
CA VAL A 162 14.51 -5.46 -3.84
C VAL A 162 15.09 -5.92 -5.18
N GLY A 163 15.62 -4.97 -5.92
CA GLY A 163 16.27 -5.21 -7.21
C GLY A 163 17.64 -5.86 -7.06
N LYS A 164 18.18 -6.41 -8.16
CA LYS A 164 19.50 -7.07 -8.19
C LYS A 164 20.65 -6.18 -7.76
N ASN A 165 20.50 -4.87 -7.92
CA ASN A 165 21.49 -3.86 -7.49
C ASN A 165 21.30 -3.42 -6.02
N GLY A 166 20.40 -4.07 -5.27
CA GLY A 166 20.08 -3.71 -3.89
C GLY A 166 19.11 -2.51 -3.76
N LYS A 167 18.69 -1.91 -4.87
CA LYS A 167 17.72 -0.80 -4.84
C LYS A 167 16.36 -1.31 -4.39
N MET A 168 15.78 -0.65 -3.39
CA MET A 168 14.45 -0.96 -2.87
C MET A 168 13.40 -0.02 -3.46
N THR A 169 12.26 -0.57 -3.83
CA THR A 169 11.11 0.17 -4.39
C THR A 169 9.83 -0.24 -3.68
N VAL A 170 9.10 0.72 -3.15
CA VAL A 170 7.81 0.48 -2.47
C VAL A 170 6.69 0.41 -3.50
N ILE A 171 5.80 -0.56 -3.34
CA ILE A 171 4.65 -0.82 -4.23
C ILE A 171 3.33 -0.84 -3.45
N ASP A 172 2.20 -0.85 -4.18
CA ASP A 172 0.82 -0.96 -3.65
C ASP A 172 0.38 0.25 -2.80
N TRP A 173 0.28 1.41 -3.43
CA TRP A 173 -0.06 2.70 -2.84
C TRP A 173 -1.57 2.96 -2.67
N ALA A 174 -2.39 1.92 -2.72
CA ALA A 174 -3.86 2.02 -2.60
C ALA A 174 -4.32 2.72 -1.30
N HIS A 175 -3.57 2.53 -0.22
CA HIS A 175 -3.94 3.00 1.13
C HIS A 175 -3.22 4.27 1.58
N VAL A 176 -2.38 4.85 0.73
CA VAL A 176 -1.58 6.01 1.08
C VAL A 176 -2.42 7.22 1.51
N THR A 177 -1.89 7.94 2.47
CA THR A 177 -2.48 9.20 3.00
C THR A 177 -1.36 10.19 3.34
N GLN A 178 -1.71 11.46 3.55
CA GLN A 178 -0.86 12.38 4.27
C GLN A 178 -1.22 12.37 5.76
N GLY A 179 -0.23 12.29 6.64
CA GLY A 179 -0.51 12.18 8.06
C GLY A 179 0.73 12.15 8.95
N ASN A 180 0.59 11.47 10.08
CA ASN A 180 1.64 11.31 11.06
C ASN A 180 2.48 10.05 10.77
N ALA A 181 3.79 10.22 10.60
CA ALA A 181 4.74 9.13 10.39
C ALA A 181 4.69 8.07 11.51
N SER A 182 4.51 8.50 12.77
CA SER A 182 4.38 7.54 13.89
C SER A 182 3.11 6.69 13.80
N ALA A 183 2.03 7.21 13.21
CA ALA A 183 0.82 6.43 12.99
C ALA A 183 1.01 5.41 11.86
N ASP A 184 1.79 5.74 10.83
CA ASP A 184 2.16 4.78 9.78
C ASP A 184 3.06 3.67 10.32
N ALA A 185 4.05 4.01 11.15
CA ALA A 185 4.89 3.03 11.83
C ALA A 185 4.09 2.12 12.79
N ALA A 186 3.13 2.69 13.53
CA ALA A 186 2.22 1.91 14.37
C ALA A 186 1.35 0.95 13.55
N MET A 187 0.87 1.38 12.37
CA MET A 187 0.14 0.48 11.45
C MET A 187 1.03 -0.67 10.98
N THR A 188 2.28 -0.39 10.59
CA THR A 188 3.28 -1.42 10.24
C THR A 188 3.48 -2.40 11.40
N TYR A 189 3.66 -1.91 12.62
CA TYR A 189 3.78 -2.77 13.81
C TYR A 189 2.55 -3.68 13.99
N LEU A 190 1.35 -3.13 13.86
CA LEU A 190 0.10 -3.91 13.96
C LEU A 190 0.00 -4.99 12.87
N LEU A 191 0.43 -4.70 11.64
CA LEU A 191 0.45 -5.69 10.55
C LEU A 191 1.35 -6.88 10.90
N PHE A 192 2.52 -6.65 11.50
CA PHE A 192 3.39 -7.73 11.98
C PHE A 192 2.76 -8.47 13.16
N ALA A 193 2.28 -7.75 14.17
CA ALA A 193 1.73 -8.36 15.39
C ALA A 193 0.47 -9.19 15.14
N LEU A 194 -0.36 -8.82 14.15
CA LEU A 194 -1.61 -9.52 13.81
C LEU A 194 -1.40 -10.64 12.78
N LYS A 195 -0.31 -10.63 12.01
CA LYS A 195 -0.04 -11.63 10.96
C LYS A 195 0.05 -13.06 11.51
N ASP A 196 0.55 -13.21 12.73
CA ASP A 196 0.72 -14.52 13.39
C ASP A 196 -0.50 -14.94 14.22
N GLN A 197 -1.48 -14.07 14.43
CA GLN A 197 -2.73 -14.43 15.04
C GLN A 197 -3.63 -15.06 13.99
N LYS A 198 -3.65 -16.41 13.95
CA LYS A 198 -4.70 -17.14 13.23
C LYS A 198 -6.03 -16.83 13.91
N VAL A 199 -6.79 -15.90 13.33
CA VAL A 199 -8.20 -15.69 13.67
C VAL A 199 -9.04 -16.77 12.98
#